data_0d41725ba234771e919e17d96f9202bf
#
_entry.id   0d41725ba234771e919e17d96f9202bf
#
_cell.length_a   1.000
_cell.length_b   1.000
_cell.length_c   1.000
_cell.angle_alpha   90.00
_cell.angle_beta   90.00
_cell.angle_gamma   90.00
#
_symmetry.space_group_name_H-M   'P 1'
#
loop_
_entity.id
_entity.type
_entity.pdbx_description
1 polymer ?
#
loop_
_entity_poly.entity_id
_entity_poly.type
_entity_poly.pdbx_seq_one_letter_code
_entity_poly.pdbx_strand_id
1 'polypeptide(L)'
;MLGERIESELYTPNHPSMNNKNITRYTYENTDFQGWRVSIQRCGRIITRYFSDLQYGSEEESYRQAVDYRDEVFTQMAHHKNDLPEYMDHELEHLQELLREKENLHYATATSRHGGHHRRG
;
A
#
# COMPACT_ATOMS: atom_id res chain seq x y z
N MET A 1 17.40 25.91 8.14
CA MET A 1 17.26 25.57 7.73
C MET A 1 16.92 25.08 7.24
N LEU A 2 16.90 25.19 7.48
CA LEU A 2 16.56 24.81 6.92
C LEU A 2 16.23 24.03 6.45
N GLY A 3 16.25 23.91 6.31
CA GLY A 3 16.00 23.20 5.77
C GLY A 3 15.98 22.43 5.64
N GLU A 4 16.40 22.22 6.01
CA GLU A 4 16.54 21.57 5.72
C GLU A 4 16.11 20.78 5.64
N ARG A 5 16.02 20.85 5.92
CA ARG A 5 15.67 20.11 5.76
C ARG A 5 15.21 19.67 4.93
N ILE A 6 15.26 20.00 4.59
CA ILE A 6 14.58 19.83 3.67
C ILE A 6 14.51 18.74 2.97
N GLU A 7 15.36 17.92 2.97
CA GLU A 7 15.16 16.91 2.48
C GLU A 7 14.18 16.24 2.75
N SER A 8 14.05 16.46 3.59
CA SER A 8 12.92 15.84 3.77
C SER A 8 11.85 16.61 3.38
N GLU A 9 12.08 17.54 2.64
CA GLU A 9 11.07 18.31 2.16
C GLU A 9 10.24 17.74 1.20
N LEU A 10 10.61 16.69 0.59
CA LEU A 10 9.73 15.96 -0.24
C LEU A 10 8.55 15.54 0.52
N TYR A 11 8.77 15.19 1.77
CA TYR A 11 7.70 14.74 2.62
C TYR A 11 7.38 15.88 3.52
N THR A 12 6.80 16.87 2.97
CA THR A 12 6.75 18.15 3.57
C THR A 12 6.22 18.15 4.96
N PRO A 13 6.84 18.86 5.84
CA PRO A 13 6.33 19.01 7.20
C PRO A 13 5.04 19.81 7.24
N ASN A 14 4.71 20.47 6.16
CA ASN A 14 3.48 21.26 6.14
C ASN A 14 2.23 20.40 6.07
N HIS A 15 2.38 19.14 5.70
CA HIS A 15 1.26 18.23 5.61
C HIS A 15 1.27 17.37 6.85
N PRO A 16 0.31 17.55 7.77
CA PRO A 16 0.38 16.83 9.05
C PRO A 16 0.42 15.33 8.92
N SER A 17 -0.11 14.80 7.82
CA SER A 17 -0.15 13.35 7.61
C SER A 17 1.13 12.78 7.05
N MET A 18 2.06 13.63 6.62
CA MET A 18 3.28 13.15 5.96
C MET A 18 4.32 12.74 6.98
N ASN A 19 3.98 11.76 7.80
CA ASN A 19 4.92 11.14 8.71
C ASN A 19 4.89 9.65 8.42
N ASN A 20 5.84 8.92 8.97
CA ASN A 20 6.00 7.51 8.65
C ASN A 20 5.31 6.58 9.62
N LYS A 21 4.38 7.08 10.40
CA LYS A 21 3.66 6.20 11.32
C LYS A 21 2.94 5.12 10.54
N ASN A 22 3.16 3.87 10.92
CA ASN A 22 2.58 2.70 10.26
C ASN A 22 3.06 2.48 8.83
N ILE A 23 4.12 3.18 8.42
CA ILE A 23 4.65 3.07 7.06
C ILE A 23 6.12 2.70 7.14
N THR A 24 6.51 1.66 6.42
CA THR A 24 7.89 1.16 6.42
C THR A 24 8.44 1.19 5.01
N ARG A 25 9.68 1.66 4.86
CA ARG A 25 10.35 1.71 3.57
C ARG A 25 11.07 0.39 3.30
N TYR A 26 10.94 -0.12 2.09
CA TYR A 26 11.65 -1.29 1.61
C TYR A 26 12.45 -0.92 0.36
N THR A 27 13.65 -1.48 0.23
CA THR A 27 14.47 -1.23 -0.94
C THR A 27 14.99 -2.56 -1.49
N TYR A 28 15.46 -2.52 -2.73
CA TYR A 28 16.02 -3.71 -3.35
C TYR A 28 17.25 -4.23 -2.62
N GLU A 29 17.89 -3.41 -1.83
CA GLU A 29 19.07 -3.86 -1.08
C GLU A 29 18.71 -4.94 -0.06
N ASN A 30 17.48 -4.92 0.41
CA ASN A 30 17.06 -5.83 1.47
C ASN A 30 16.00 -6.81 1.04
N THR A 31 15.30 -6.53 -0.05
CA THR A 31 14.18 -7.36 -0.49
C THR A 31 14.10 -7.32 -2.01
N ASP A 32 13.21 -8.15 -2.57
CA ASP A 32 12.92 -8.10 -4.00
C ASP A 32 11.89 -7.04 -4.34
N PHE A 33 11.58 -6.18 -3.39
CA PHE A 33 10.55 -5.16 -3.53
C PHE A 33 11.13 -3.81 -3.16
N GLN A 34 10.74 -2.77 -3.88
CA GLN A 34 11.09 -1.42 -3.51
C GLN A 34 9.82 -0.59 -3.44
N GLY A 35 9.58 -0.02 -2.27
CA GLY A 35 8.37 0.73 -2.04
C GLY A 35 8.09 0.89 -0.57
N TRP A 36 6.81 1.00 -0.24
CA TRP A 36 6.37 1.28 1.13
C TRP A 36 5.33 0.26 1.56
N ARG A 37 5.35 -0.07 2.82
CA ARG A 37 4.35 -0.95 3.40
C ARG A 37 3.57 -0.19 4.46
N VAL A 38 2.25 -0.22 4.35
CA VAL A 38 1.37 0.28 5.40
C VAL A 38 0.88 -0.91 6.21
N SER A 39 0.99 -0.82 7.53
CA SER A 39 0.55 -1.90 8.39
C SER A 39 -0.18 -1.31 9.59
N ILE A 40 -1.43 -1.69 9.77
CA ILE A 40 -2.29 -1.17 10.82
C ILE A 40 -2.97 -2.33 11.51
N GLN A 41 -2.79 -2.41 12.83
CA GLN A 41 -3.33 -3.53 13.61
C GLN A 41 -4.39 -3.00 14.58
N ARG A 42 -5.57 -3.61 14.54
CA ARG A 42 -6.66 -3.29 15.46
C ARG A 42 -7.55 -4.50 15.60
N CYS A 43 -8.07 -4.71 16.81
CA CYS A 43 -9.05 -5.76 17.08
C CYS A 43 -8.53 -7.14 16.66
N GLY A 44 -7.24 -7.39 16.79
CA GLY A 44 -6.66 -8.66 16.40
C GLY A 44 -6.53 -8.87 14.92
N ARG A 45 -6.81 -7.85 14.11
CA ARG A 45 -6.64 -7.91 12.66
C ARG A 45 -5.50 -7.01 12.26
N ILE A 46 -4.81 -7.38 11.18
CA ILE A 46 -3.72 -6.60 10.63
C ILE A 46 -4.02 -6.29 9.18
N ILE A 47 -4.14 -4.99 8.87
CA ILE A 47 -4.27 -4.53 7.49
C ILE A 47 -2.87 -4.22 6.98
N THR A 48 -2.46 -4.87 5.89
CA THR A 48 -1.15 -4.66 5.30
C THR A 48 -1.31 -4.41 3.82
N ARG A 49 -0.70 -3.33 3.32
CA ARG A 49 -0.76 -3.02 1.90
C ARG A 49 0.56 -2.42 1.46
N TYR A 50 1.00 -2.81 0.26
CA TYR A 50 2.28 -2.40 -0.29
C TYR A 50 2.08 -1.43 -1.45
N PHE A 51 2.97 -0.43 -1.52
CA PHE A 51 2.91 0.58 -2.57
C PHE A 51 4.26 0.62 -3.25
N SER A 52 4.31 0.13 -4.49
CA SER A 52 5.55 -0.08 -5.23
C SER A 52 6.00 1.20 -5.92
N ASP A 53 7.29 1.52 -5.81
CA ASP A 53 7.84 2.64 -6.57
C ASP A 53 7.65 2.43 -8.06
N LEU A 54 7.80 1.19 -8.50
CA LEU A 54 7.65 0.88 -9.91
C LEU A 54 6.24 1.13 -10.38
N GLN A 55 5.26 0.72 -9.58
CA GLN A 55 3.86 0.87 -9.96
C GLN A 55 3.46 2.35 -10.03
N TYR A 56 3.93 3.15 -9.09
CA TYR A 56 3.48 4.54 -9.00
C TYR A 56 4.46 5.52 -9.61
N GLY A 57 5.60 5.04 -10.10
CA GLY A 57 6.48 5.86 -10.89
C GLY A 57 7.64 6.51 -10.16
N SER A 58 7.57 6.63 -8.85
CA SER A 58 8.65 7.24 -8.08
C SER A 58 8.49 6.92 -6.61
N GLU A 59 9.57 7.14 -5.87
CA GLU A 59 9.53 6.97 -4.43
C GLU A 59 8.57 7.97 -3.79
N GLU A 60 8.54 9.19 -4.30
CA GLU A 60 7.67 10.22 -3.74
C GLU A 60 6.20 9.89 -3.98
N GLU A 61 5.89 9.42 -5.17
CA GLU A 61 4.49 9.14 -5.47
C GLU A 61 4.00 7.90 -4.73
N SER A 62 4.83 6.87 -4.64
CA SER A 62 4.43 5.68 -3.88
C SER A 62 4.27 6.01 -2.41
N TYR A 63 5.11 6.92 -1.88
CA TYR A 63 4.97 7.36 -0.49
C TYR A 63 3.65 8.10 -0.31
N ARG A 64 3.31 8.99 -1.24
CA ARG A 64 2.06 9.74 -1.16
C ARG A 64 0.86 8.80 -1.16
N GLN A 65 0.91 7.78 -2.01
CA GLN A 65 -0.17 6.80 -2.05
C GLN A 65 -0.28 6.03 -0.74
N ALA A 66 0.86 5.70 -0.15
CA ALA A 66 0.85 4.99 1.13
C ALA A 66 0.27 5.86 2.24
N VAL A 67 0.66 7.14 2.27
CA VAL A 67 0.14 8.07 3.26
C VAL A 67 -1.37 8.26 3.09
N ASP A 68 -1.81 8.43 1.86
CA ASP A 68 -3.24 8.63 1.60
C ASP A 68 -4.04 7.41 2.05
N TYR A 69 -3.54 6.22 1.76
CA TYR A 69 -4.22 5.00 2.17
C TYR A 69 -4.27 4.88 3.70
N ARG A 70 -3.14 5.11 4.35
CA ARG A 70 -3.10 5.05 5.82
C ARG A 70 -4.10 6.02 6.42
N ASP A 71 -4.12 7.25 5.92
CA ASP A 71 -5.00 8.27 6.47
C ASP A 71 -6.46 7.92 6.21
N GLU A 72 -6.75 7.35 5.05
CA GLU A 72 -8.12 6.93 4.76
C GLU A 72 -8.57 5.83 5.71
N VAL A 73 -7.69 4.86 5.99
CA VAL A 73 -8.03 3.79 6.93
C VAL A 73 -8.32 4.37 8.31
N PHE A 74 -7.48 5.29 8.78
CA PHE A 74 -7.71 5.88 10.09
C PHE A 74 -9.01 6.69 10.12
N THR A 75 -9.33 7.38 9.04
CA THR A 75 -10.59 8.10 8.94
C THR A 75 -11.77 7.15 9.03
N GLN A 76 -11.71 6.04 8.30
CA GLN A 76 -12.78 5.06 8.32
C GLN A 76 -12.90 4.39 9.67
N MET A 77 -11.77 4.12 10.32
CA MET A 77 -11.81 3.53 11.65
C MET A 77 -12.52 4.46 12.63
N ALA A 78 -12.32 5.77 12.48
CA ALA A 78 -13.00 6.72 13.34
C ALA A 78 -14.50 6.71 13.10
N HIS A 79 -14.92 6.52 11.85
CA HIS A 79 -16.34 6.45 11.51
C HIS A 79 -16.98 5.13 11.95
N HIS A 80 -16.17 4.11 12.17
CA HIS A 80 -16.67 2.78 12.52
C HIS A 80 -16.30 2.39 13.94
N LYS A 81 -16.26 3.35 14.84
CA LYS A 81 -15.87 3.07 16.22
C LYS A 81 -16.71 1.98 16.85
N ASN A 82 -17.99 1.91 16.50
CA ASN A 82 -18.90 0.96 17.13
C ASN A 82 -18.93 -0.39 16.43
N ASP A 83 -18.34 -0.47 15.24
CA ASP A 83 -18.29 -1.75 14.50
C ASP A 83 -16.92 -1.92 13.88
N LEU A 84 -15.87 -1.58 14.65
CA LEU A 84 -14.52 -1.61 14.13
C LEU A 84 -14.07 -2.99 13.65
N PRO A 85 -14.34 -4.10 14.38
CA PRO A 85 -13.91 -5.40 13.86
C PRO A 85 -14.51 -5.70 12.50
N GLU A 86 -15.77 -5.34 12.30
CA GLU A 86 -16.43 -5.56 11.02
C GLU A 86 -15.78 -4.74 9.91
N TYR A 87 -15.44 -3.48 10.22
CA TYR A 87 -14.74 -2.66 9.24
C TYR A 87 -13.40 -3.28 8.87
N MET A 88 -12.65 -3.73 9.88
CA MET A 88 -11.35 -4.32 9.62
C MET A 88 -11.46 -5.56 8.74
N ASP A 89 -12.45 -6.40 9.01
CA ASP A 89 -12.68 -7.59 8.20
C ASP A 89 -13.06 -7.22 6.77
N HIS A 90 -13.87 -6.18 6.62
CA HIS A 90 -14.29 -5.72 5.29
C HIS A 90 -13.09 -5.22 4.50
N GLU A 91 -12.22 -4.46 5.15
CA GLU A 91 -11.04 -3.97 4.46
C GLU A 91 -10.09 -5.09 4.09
N LEU A 92 -9.96 -6.09 4.97
CA LEU A 92 -9.14 -7.26 4.63
C LEU A 92 -9.67 -7.99 3.41
N GLU A 93 -10.99 -8.14 3.31
CA GLU A 93 -11.59 -8.74 2.13
C GLU A 93 -11.31 -7.91 0.88
N HIS A 94 -11.43 -6.59 1.01
CA HIS A 94 -11.16 -5.68 -0.10
C HIS A 94 -9.73 -5.85 -0.59
N LEU A 95 -8.77 -5.92 0.33
CA LEU A 95 -7.36 -6.07 -0.04
C LEU A 95 -7.12 -7.42 -0.72
N GLN A 96 -7.76 -8.48 -0.24
CA GLN A 96 -7.64 -9.77 -0.87
C GLN A 96 -8.19 -9.74 -2.28
N GLU A 97 -9.28 -9.02 -2.48
CA GLU A 97 -9.87 -8.89 -3.81
C GLU A 97 -8.93 -8.15 -4.75
N LEU A 98 -8.31 -7.08 -4.27
CA LEU A 98 -7.34 -6.34 -5.08
C LEU A 98 -6.18 -7.21 -5.49
N LEU A 99 -5.66 -8.02 -4.57
CA LEU A 99 -4.56 -8.91 -4.88
C LEU A 99 -4.98 -9.97 -5.89
N ARG A 100 -6.18 -10.50 -5.74
CA ARG A 100 -6.70 -11.50 -6.66
C ARG A 100 -6.83 -10.95 -8.07
N GLU A 101 -7.35 -9.74 -8.18
CA GLU A 101 -7.48 -9.09 -9.48
C GLU A 101 -6.12 -8.87 -10.13
N LYS A 102 -5.15 -8.45 -9.32
CA LYS A 102 -3.81 -8.22 -9.82
C LYS A 102 -3.18 -9.52 -10.31
N GLU A 103 -3.35 -10.59 -9.56
CA GLU A 103 -2.82 -11.89 -9.95
C GLU A 103 -3.49 -12.40 -11.22
N ASN A 104 -4.80 -12.24 -11.31
CA ASN A 104 -5.54 -12.68 -12.49
C ASN A 104 -5.07 -11.93 -13.73
N LEU A 105 -4.89 -10.64 -13.59
CA LEU A 105 -4.43 -9.83 -14.70
C LEU A 105 -3.03 -10.25 -15.14
N HIS A 106 -2.16 -10.47 -14.19
CA HIS A 106 -0.80 -10.92 -14.49
C HIS A 106 -0.80 -12.27 -15.19
N TYR A 107 -1.61 -13.19 -14.69
CA TYR A 107 -1.69 -14.52 -15.27
C TYR A 107 -2.24 -14.46 -16.68
N ALA A 108 -3.27 -13.68 -16.91
CA ALA A 108 -3.85 -13.54 -18.23
C ALA A 108 -2.84 -12.97 -19.21
N THR A 109 -2.08 -11.97 -18.78
CA THR A 109 -1.06 -11.38 -19.63
C THR A 109 0.00 -12.40 -20.00
N ALA A 110 0.47 -13.15 -19.01
CA ALA A 110 1.49 -14.17 -19.24
C ALA A 110 0.98 -15.24 -20.19
N THR A 111 -0.26 -15.67 -20.00
CA THR A 111 -0.86 -16.68 -20.84
C THR A 111 -0.96 -16.18 -22.29
N SER A 112 -1.39 -14.96 -22.45
CA SER A 112 -1.47 -14.38 -23.79
C SER A 112 -0.11 -14.36 -24.46
N ARG A 113 0.90 -13.99 -23.70
CA ARG A 113 2.25 -13.90 -24.25
C ARG A 113 2.77 -15.24 -24.69
N HIS A 114 2.34 -16.31 -24.04
CA HIS A 114 2.74 -17.65 -24.41
C HIS A 114 1.81 -18.28 -25.42
N GLY A 115 0.90 -17.54 -25.95
CA GLY A 115 0.03 -18.08 -26.97
C GLY A 115 -1.00 -19.04 -26.45
N GLY A 116 -1.24 -19.05 -25.23
CA GLY A 116 -2.28 -19.81 -24.69
C GLY A 116 -1.98 -21.23 -24.43
N HIS A 117 -1.04 -21.71 -24.32
CA HIS A 117 -0.84 -23.02 -24.06
C HIS A 117 -1.35 -23.52 -22.73
N HIS A 118 -1.56 -22.97 -22.92
CA HIS A 118 -2.12 -23.19 -22.27
C HIS A 118 -2.59 -23.79 -21.53
N ARG A 119 -2.78 -23.98 -21.39
CA ARG A 119 -3.25 -24.34 -20.79
C ARG A 119 -3.44 -25.10 -20.26
N ARG A 120 -3.16 -25.26 -20.11
CA ARG A 120 -3.20 -25.99 -19.78
C ARG A 120 -3.66 -26.70 -19.70
N GLY A 121 -3.51 -26.42 -20.07
CA GLY A 121 -3.73 -27.01 -19.96
C GLY A 121 -3.82 -27.24 -20.08
#